data_a35e46eba5ffb56b9be2e1d4ac67d1e3
#
_entry.id   a35e46eba5ffb56b9be2e1d4ac67d1e3
#
_cell.length_a   1.000
_cell.length_b   1.000
_cell.length_c   1.000
_cell.angle_alpha   90.00
_cell.angle_beta   90.00
_cell.angle_gamma   90.00
#
_symmetry.space_group_name_H-M   'P 1'
#
loop_
_entity.id
_entity.type
_entity.pdbx_description
1 polymer ?
#
loop_
_entity_poly.entity_id
_entity_poly.type
_entity_poly.pdbx_seq_one_letter_code
_entity_poly.pdbx_strand_id
1 'polypeptide(L)'
;MKRSTMLFTQYGQNCLRGGSVKLIDSYIYLEKLRDLIYALLETRDRAREAGLEIIPLREGTPLVKYGFTSMLKGGVIMDVTNSEQAVIAEESGAVGVMVLDKLPYDVRMAGGVARTADLKVIESVMNAITIPVSAKCRIGHYEEARLLEEIGVDLIDESEVLTPVDEKSHINKWLFKTPFVNGARNLPEALRRMYEGASMIRTKGEAGTGNVAEAVRHMKLVNRDIALLRGYYLAGDLEALWLYSRENKVPFELAVLAAKLGRLPVVNFAAGGIATPADAALMMWLGSDGVFVGSGIFKSNDPESRAKAIVLATSYYDDPETVVEAQRMVSEKSAMLGIDVRKLKPKELLQVRGD
;
A
#
# COMPACT_ATOMS: atom_id res chain seq x y z
N MET A 1 4.95 24.86 9.16
CA MET A 1 3.57 25.14 8.69
C MET A 1 3.44 26.03 7.45
N LYS A 2 4.51 26.53 6.83
CA LYS A 2 4.46 27.42 5.63
C LYS A 2 5.04 26.80 4.34
N ARG A 3 5.52 25.56 4.34
CA ARG A 3 6.06 24.89 3.13
C ARG A 3 5.08 23.96 2.41
N SER A 4 4.03 23.47 3.08
CA SER A 4 3.04 22.55 2.46
C SER A 4 2.09 23.23 1.46
N THR A 5 1.85 24.53 1.59
CA THR A 5 0.83 25.22 0.78
C THR A 5 1.33 25.60 -0.62
N MET A 6 2.64 25.65 -0.84
CA MET A 6 3.20 26.08 -2.14
C MET A 6 3.35 24.93 -3.17
N LEU A 7 3.43 23.67 -2.73
CA LEU A 7 3.50 22.50 -3.62
C LEU A 7 2.13 22.12 -4.23
N PHE A 8 1.04 22.51 -3.59
CA PHE A 8 -0.32 22.22 -4.07
C PHE A 8 -0.72 22.96 -5.34
N THR A 9 -0.14 24.12 -5.62
CA THR A 9 -0.52 24.98 -6.77
C THR A 9 0.14 24.59 -8.08
N GLN A 10 1.29 23.95 -8.06
CA GLN A 10 2.03 23.64 -9.30
C GLN A 10 1.67 22.28 -9.91
N TYR A 11 1.27 21.29 -9.09
CA TYR A 11 0.82 19.98 -9.56
C TYR A 11 -0.66 19.93 -9.95
N GLY A 12 -1.49 20.81 -9.40
CA GLY A 12 -2.92 20.89 -9.71
C GLY A 12 -3.26 21.34 -11.14
N GLN A 13 -2.37 22.07 -11.80
CA GLN A 13 -2.64 22.62 -13.14
C GLN A 13 -2.40 21.63 -14.28
N ASN A 14 -1.57 20.61 -14.11
CA ASN A 14 -1.31 19.60 -15.18
C ASN A 14 -2.30 18.43 -15.19
N CYS A 15 -3.03 18.17 -14.10
CA CYS A 15 -4.09 17.16 -14.04
C CYS A 15 -5.45 17.61 -14.65
N LEU A 16 -5.62 18.88 -14.96
CA LEU A 16 -6.93 19.47 -15.33
C LEU A 16 -7.33 19.35 -16.81
N ARG A 17 -6.50 18.81 -17.70
CA ARG A 17 -6.81 18.75 -19.15
C ARG A 17 -7.55 17.50 -19.64
N GLY A 18 -7.99 16.60 -18.77
CA GLY A 18 -8.76 15.41 -19.18
C GLY A 18 -9.63 14.76 -18.11
N GLY A 19 -9.71 15.33 -16.93
CA GLY A 19 -10.27 14.63 -15.78
C GLY A 19 -11.26 15.36 -14.87
N SER A 20 -11.75 16.53 -15.27
CA SER A 20 -12.54 17.40 -14.37
C SER A 20 -13.82 16.75 -13.80
N VAL A 21 -14.52 15.93 -14.57
CA VAL A 21 -15.76 15.25 -14.12
C VAL A 21 -15.46 14.12 -13.13
N LYS A 22 -14.35 13.39 -13.33
CA LYS A 22 -13.96 12.29 -12.42
C LYS A 22 -13.47 12.77 -11.06
N LEU A 23 -12.84 13.95 -10.99
CA LEU A 23 -12.39 14.54 -9.72
C LEU A 23 -13.57 15.02 -8.87
N ILE A 24 -14.56 15.67 -9.48
CA ILE A 24 -15.75 16.18 -8.78
C ILE A 24 -16.56 15.02 -8.18
N ASP A 25 -16.72 13.92 -8.91
CA ASP A 25 -17.43 12.74 -8.40
C ASP A 25 -16.67 12.05 -7.26
N SER A 26 -15.34 12.01 -7.31
CA SER A 26 -14.50 11.53 -6.21
C SER A 26 -14.61 12.43 -4.98
N TYR A 27 -14.76 13.74 -5.19
CA TYR A 27 -14.91 14.73 -4.11
C TYR A 27 -16.25 14.57 -3.37
N ILE A 28 -17.34 14.42 -4.11
CA ILE A 28 -18.70 14.19 -3.53
C ILE A 28 -18.74 12.89 -2.73
N TYR A 29 -18.02 11.86 -3.17
CA TYR A 29 -17.94 10.62 -2.41
C TYR A 29 -17.10 10.76 -1.14
N LEU A 30 -15.97 11.45 -1.21
CA LEU A 30 -15.15 11.75 -0.03
C LEU A 30 -15.95 12.56 1.01
N GLU A 31 -16.85 13.45 0.56
CA GLU A 31 -17.78 14.13 1.48
C GLU A 31 -18.77 13.18 2.13
N LYS A 32 -19.38 12.27 1.37
CA LYS A 32 -20.30 11.27 1.94
C LYS A 32 -19.60 10.28 2.86
N LEU A 33 -18.37 9.88 2.52
CA LEU A 33 -17.54 9.05 3.39
C LEU A 33 -17.17 9.83 4.67
N ARG A 34 -16.85 11.11 4.52
CA ARG A 34 -16.64 12.02 5.67
C ARG A 34 -17.87 12.06 6.58
N ASP A 35 -19.06 12.23 6.02
CA ASP A 35 -20.30 12.31 6.79
C ASP A 35 -20.62 11.00 7.51
N LEU A 36 -20.36 9.85 6.86
CA LEU A 36 -20.41 8.54 7.51
C LEU A 36 -19.41 8.42 8.66
N ILE A 37 -18.20 8.90 8.45
CA ILE A 37 -17.17 8.93 9.50
C ILE A 37 -17.58 9.82 10.65
N TYR A 38 -18.13 11.01 10.39
CA TYR A 38 -18.64 11.88 11.44
C TYR A 38 -19.79 11.23 12.21
N ALA A 39 -20.70 10.53 11.55
CA ALA A 39 -21.75 9.77 12.21
C ALA A 39 -21.20 8.64 13.09
N LEU A 40 -20.15 7.95 12.64
CA LEU A 40 -19.43 6.95 13.43
C LEU A 40 -18.68 7.58 14.62
N LEU A 41 -18.08 8.76 14.42
CA LEU A 41 -17.41 9.51 15.48
C LEU A 41 -18.42 10.01 16.53
N GLU A 42 -19.58 10.52 16.11
CA GLU A 42 -20.65 10.93 17.01
C GLU A 42 -21.19 9.76 17.84
N THR A 43 -21.36 8.59 17.19
CA THR A 43 -21.75 7.35 17.89
C THR A 43 -20.70 6.95 18.93
N ARG A 44 -19.42 7.12 18.60
CA ARG A 44 -18.29 6.91 19.50
C ARG A 44 -18.32 7.88 20.68
N ASP A 45 -18.52 9.17 20.41
CA ASP A 45 -18.52 10.17 21.49
C ASP A 45 -19.64 9.88 22.49
N ARG A 46 -20.81 9.43 22.03
CA ARG A 46 -21.87 8.91 22.89
C ARG A 46 -21.46 7.65 23.68
N ALA A 47 -20.70 6.74 23.04
CA ALA A 47 -20.14 5.57 23.73
C ALA A 47 -19.13 5.97 24.81
N ARG A 48 -18.32 7.00 24.52
CA ARG A 48 -17.37 7.59 25.47
C ARG A 48 -18.05 8.21 26.68
N GLU A 49 -19.09 9.01 26.43
CA GLU A 49 -19.92 9.58 27.49
C GLU A 49 -20.57 8.49 28.36
N ALA A 50 -20.87 7.34 27.77
CA ALA A 50 -21.35 6.16 28.48
C ALA A 50 -20.22 5.32 29.14
N GLY A 51 -18.94 5.76 29.10
CA GLY A 51 -17.82 5.08 29.69
C GLY A 51 -17.38 3.80 28.97
N LEU A 52 -17.74 3.67 27.70
CA LEU A 52 -17.47 2.47 26.88
C LEU A 52 -16.18 2.60 26.03
N GLU A 53 -15.53 3.75 26.03
CA GLU A 53 -14.35 3.97 25.19
C GLU A 53 -13.06 3.55 25.91
N ILE A 54 -12.32 2.63 25.26
CA ILE A 54 -11.07 2.09 25.79
C ILE A 54 -9.85 2.72 25.07
N ILE A 55 -10.02 3.19 23.83
CA ILE A 55 -8.92 3.69 22.99
C ILE A 55 -9.11 5.18 22.69
N PRO A 56 -8.13 6.05 23.02
CA PRO A 56 -8.21 7.47 22.67
C PRO A 56 -8.17 7.65 21.16
N LEU A 57 -9.09 8.45 20.66
CA LEU A 57 -9.17 8.77 19.24
C LEU A 57 -8.26 9.92 18.87
N ARG A 58 -7.57 9.77 17.74
CA ARG A 58 -6.80 10.81 17.12
C ARG A 58 -7.46 11.22 15.80
N GLU A 59 -7.49 12.52 15.55
CA GLU A 59 -8.14 13.08 14.38
C GLU A 59 -7.17 13.15 13.20
N GLY A 60 -7.62 12.70 12.03
CA GLY A 60 -6.97 12.88 10.74
C GLY A 60 -8.03 12.95 9.65
N THR A 61 -7.94 13.94 8.77
CA THR A 61 -8.92 14.06 7.70
C THR A 61 -8.68 13.03 6.60
N PRO A 62 -9.69 12.31 6.12
CA PRO A 62 -9.54 11.36 5.02
C PRO A 62 -8.92 11.99 3.78
N LEU A 63 -9.30 13.23 3.47
CA LEU A 63 -8.77 13.97 2.32
C LEU A 63 -7.25 14.14 2.39
N VAL A 64 -6.70 14.45 3.57
CA VAL A 64 -5.26 14.58 3.78
C VAL A 64 -4.58 13.21 3.62
N LYS A 65 -5.13 12.15 4.20
CA LYS A 65 -4.59 10.79 4.08
C LYS A 65 -4.55 10.31 2.63
N TYR A 66 -5.65 10.46 1.90
CA TYR A 66 -5.73 10.06 0.49
C TYR A 66 -4.88 10.96 -0.41
N GLY A 67 -4.81 12.26 -0.11
CA GLY A 67 -3.95 13.20 -0.81
C GLY A 67 -2.47 12.83 -0.67
N PHE A 68 -2.04 12.53 0.55
CA PHE A 68 -0.67 12.11 0.83
C PHE A 68 -0.30 10.85 0.04
N THR A 69 -1.10 9.78 0.14
CA THR A 69 -0.78 8.53 -0.58
C THR A 69 -0.85 8.68 -2.10
N SER A 70 -1.69 9.58 -2.60
CA SER A 70 -1.78 9.87 -4.04
C SER A 70 -0.54 10.58 -4.58
N MET A 71 0.22 11.29 -3.74
CA MET A 71 1.48 11.93 -4.16
C MET A 71 2.60 10.92 -4.44
N LEU A 72 2.48 9.68 -3.94
CA LEU A 72 3.46 8.62 -4.13
C LEU A 72 3.30 7.86 -5.45
N LYS A 73 2.27 8.17 -6.24
CA LYS A 73 1.98 7.49 -7.52
C LYS A 73 3.14 7.60 -8.51
N GLY A 74 3.34 6.52 -9.25
CA GLY A 74 4.39 6.41 -10.27
C GLY A 74 5.77 6.09 -9.70
N GLY A 75 5.88 5.96 -8.37
CA GLY A 75 7.14 5.77 -7.70
C GLY A 75 7.36 4.39 -7.08
N VAL A 76 8.54 4.24 -6.50
CA VAL A 76 8.99 3.05 -5.78
C VAL A 76 9.10 3.38 -4.30
N ILE A 77 8.47 2.57 -3.44
CA ILE A 77 8.72 2.55 -2.01
C ILE A 77 9.64 1.38 -1.71
N MET A 78 10.77 1.63 -1.04
CA MET A 78 11.78 0.60 -0.79
C MET A 78 11.75 0.14 0.67
N ASP A 79 11.66 -1.18 0.87
CA ASP A 79 11.78 -1.78 2.21
C ASP A 79 13.25 -1.71 2.67
N VAL A 80 13.50 -1.10 3.83
CA VAL A 80 14.84 -0.88 4.38
C VAL A 80 14.92 -1.37 5.83
N THR A 81 16.12 -1.75 6.29
CA THR A 81 16.37 -2.22 7.67
C THR A 81 17.33 -1.33 8.46
N ASN A 82 17.90 -0.30 7.81
CA ASN A 82 18.83 0.65 8.44
C ASN A 82 18.90 1.96 7.62
N SER A 83 19.59 2.96 8.16
CA SER A 83 19.77 4.28 7.53
C SER A 83 20.59 4.25 6.26
N GLU A 84 21.57 3.35 6.13
CA GLU A 84 22.40 3.23 4.92
C GLU A 84 21.56 2.78 3.72
N GLN A 85 20.69 1.78 3.91
CA GLN A 85 19.74 1.36 2.87
C GLN A 85 18.73 2.46 2.53
N ALA A 86 18.32 3.26 3.52
CA ALA A 86 17.40 4.37 3.30
C ALA A 86 18.03 5.48 2.45
N VAL A 87 19.30 5.80 2.69
CA VAL A 87 20.06 6.75 1.85
C VAL A 87 20.20 6.23 0.42
N ILE A 88 20.54 4.95 0.22
CA ILE A 88 20.58 4.33 -1.12
C ILE A 88 19.22 4.46 -1.81
N ALA A 89 18.12 4.25 -1.08
CA ALA A 89 16.77 4.37 -1.64
C ALA A 89 16.48 5.82 -2.09
N GLU A 90 16.74 6.81 -1.24
CA GLU A 90 16.55 8.23 -1.56
C GLU A 90 17.40 8.68 -2.74
N GLU A 91 18.70 8.35 -2.76
CA GLU A 91 19.63 8.69 -3.85
C GLU A 91 19.29 7.98 -5.17
N SER A 92 18.56 6.87 -5.10
CA SER A 92 18.06 6.14 -6.27
C SER A 92 16.75 6.72 -6.82
N GLY A 93 16.13 7.70 -6.13
CA GLY A 93 14.87 8.33 -6.53
C GLY A 93 13.62 7.60 -6.03
N ALA A 94 13.71 6.85 -4.94
CA ALA A 94 12.52 6.31 -4.27
C ALA A 94 11.59 7.45 -3.81
N VAL A 95 10.27 7.21 -3.82
CA VAL A 95 9.28 8.19 -3.33
C VAL A 95 8.99 8.03 -1.84
N GLY A 96 9.56 7.02 -1.20
CA GLY A 96 9.49 6.77 0.22
C GLY A 96 10.18 5.47 0.59
N VAL A 97 10.36 5.23 1.87
CA VAL A 97 10.89 3.99 2.41
C VAL A 97 9.93 3.33 3.39
N MET A 98 10.06 2.02 3.54
CA MET A 98 9.32 1.20 4.49
C MET A 98 10.30 0.52 5.43
N VAL A 99 10.32 0.92 6.71
CA VAL A 99 11.25 0.40 7.70
C VAL A 99 10.75 -0.92 8.27
N LEU A 100 11.63 -1.92 8.28
CA LEU A 100 11.41 -3.25 8.85
C LEU A 100 12.56 -3.64 9.79
N ASP A 101 12.28 -4.52 10.76
CA ASP A 101 13.32 -5.19 11.55
C ASP A 101 14.20 -6.10 10.68
N LYS A 102 13.53 -6.83 9.76
CA LYS A 102 14.16 -7.75 8.81
C LYS A 102 13.48 -7.68 7.47
N LEU A 103 14.25 -7.78 6.39
CA LEU A 103 13.67 -7.92 5.05
C LEU A 103 12.77 -9.17 4.98
N PRO A 104 11.71 -9.16 4.14
CA PRO A 104 10.77 -10.27 4.06
C PRO A 104 11.44 -11.64 3.79
N TYR A 105 12.53 -11.67 3.04
CA TYR A 105 13.32 -12.89 2.85
C TYR A 105 13.89 -13.42 4.17
N ASP A 106 14.47 -12.53 5.00
CA ASP A 106 15.05 -12.91 6.28
C ASP A 106 13.99 -13.34 7.29
N VAL A 107 12.80 -12.72 7.25
CA VAL A 107 11.64 -13.13 8.05
C VAL A 107 11.27 -14.58 7.75
N ARG A 108 11.26 -14.97 6.45
CA ARG A 108 10.99 -16.36 6.03
C ARG A 108 12.04 -17.33 6.54
N MET A 109 13.31 -16.95 6.41
CA MET A 109 14.44 -17.82 6.75
C MET A 109 14.63 -17.98 8.27
N ALA A 110 14.37 -16.93 9.04
CA ALA A 110 14.55 -16.95 10.49
C ALA A 110 13.44 -17.75 11.20
N GLY A 111 12.22 -17.77 10.68
CA GLY A 111 11.05 -18.29 11.39
C GLY A 111 10.75 -17.48 12.66
N GLY A 112 9.81 -17.94 13.46
CA GLY A 112 9.44 -17.29 14.71
C GLY A 112 8.52 -16.08 14.55
N VAL A 113 8.47 -15.21 15.55
CA VAL A 113 7.57 -14.05 15.59
C VAL A 113 8.25 -12.83 15.00
N ALA A 114 7.72 -12.35 13.85
CA ALA A 114 8.12 -11.09 13.25
C ALA A 114 7.31 -9.94 13.86
N ARG A 115 7.98 -8.89 14.31
CA ARG A 115 7.40 -7.72 15.00
C ARG A 115 7.74 -6.43 14.26
N THR A 116 7.16 -5.33 14.70
CA THR A 116 7.55 -3.96 14.35
C THR A 116 9.05 -3.76 14.55
N ALA A 117 9.68 -2.96 13.71
CA ALA A 117 11.09 -2.61 13.84
C ALA A 117 11.35 -1.84 15.14
N ASP A 118 12.59 -1.92 15.66
CA ASP A 118 13.02 -1.13 16.82
C ASP A 118 12.82 0.37 16.52
N LEU A 119 12.23 1.10 17.47
CA LEU A 119 11.95 2.54 17.33
C LEU A 119 13.22 3.34 17.04
N LYS A 120 14.36 2.96 17.63
CA LYS A 120 15.64 3.62 17.35
C LYS A 120 16.10 3.46 15.91
N VAL A 121 15.79 2.31 15.29
CA VAL A 121 16.09 2.09 13.87
C VAL A 121 15.20 2.98 13.01
N ILE A 122 13.89 3.06 13.32
CA ILE A 122 12.96 3.92 12.60
C ILE A 122 13.38 5.39 12.73
N GLU A 123 13.66 5.87 13.94
CA GLU A 123 14.13 7.24 14.19
C GLU A 123 15.46 7.54 13.48
N SER A 124 16.40 6.56 13.45
CA SER A 124 17.65 6.69 12.71
C SER A 124 17.41 6.88 11.21
N VAL A 125 16.49 6.14 10.63
CA VAL A 125 16.09 6.29 9.22
C VAL A 125 15.44 7.65 8.99
N MET A 126 14.48 8.06 9.84
CA MET A 126 13.80 9.36 9.74
C MET A 126 14.78 10.55 9.81
N ASN A 127 15.86 10.41 10.56
CA ASN A 127 16.91 11.44 10.67
C ASN A 127 17.89 11.44 9.50
N ALA A 128 17.99 10.34 8.73
CA ALA A 128 18.98 10.18 7.67
C ALA A 128 18.50 10.64 6.29
N ILE A 129 17.18 10.71 6.05
CA ILE A 129 16.58 10.98 4.74
C ILE A 129 15.48 12.03 4.83
N THR A 130 15.08 12.56 3.66
CA THR A 130 14.05 13.61 3.54
C THR A 130 12.75 13.14 2.88
N ILE A 131 12.76 11.96 2.26
CA ILE A 131 11.58 11.34 1.67
C ILE A 131 10.71 10.67 2.75
N PRO A 132 9.41 10.43 2.50
CA PRO A 132 8.50 9.81 3.44
C PRO A 132 8.99 8.50 4.03
N VAL A 133 8.87 8.37 5.35
CA VAL A 133 9.23 7.16 6.10
C VAL A 133 7.98 6.45 6.58
N SER A 134 7.87 5.18 6.21
CA SER A 134 6.80 4.29 6.63
C SER A 134 7.35 3.19 7.53
N ALA A 135 6.52 2.63 8.40
CA ALA A 135 6.89 1.46 9.20
C ALA A 135 5.74 0.46 9.30
N LYS A 136 6.08 -0.82 9.54
CA LYS A 136 5.09 -1.90 9.63
C LYS A 136 4.67 -2.14 11.07
N CYS A 137 3.35 -2.31 11.28
CA CYS A 137 2.79 -2.88 12.50
C CYS A 137 2.14 -4.24 12.22
N ARG A 138 1.98 -5.05 13.25
CA ARG A 138 1.30 -6.35 13.16
C ARG A 138 -0.21 -6.15 13.00
N ILE A 139 -0.85 -7.02 12.23
CA ILE A 139 -2.30 -7.01 12.06
C ILE A 139 -3.00 -7.08 13.43
N GLY A 140 -3.90 -6.13 13.70
CA GLY A 140 -4.67 -6.01 14.93
C GLY A 140 -3.91 -5.42 16.12
N HIS A 141 -2.65 -5.02 15.96
CA HIS A 141 -1.86 -4.50 17.06
C HIS A 141 -1.95 -2.97 17.21
N TYR A 142 -3.01 -2.49 17.83
CA TYR A 142 -3.27 -1.06 18.03
C TYR A 142 -2.11 -0.29 18.67
N GLU A 143 -1.46 -0.86 19.68
CA GLU A 143 -0.38 -0.17 20.38
C GLU A 143 0.88 0.01 19.51
N GLU A 144 1.24 -0.97 18.67
CA GLU A 144 2.32 -0.76 17.69
C GLU A 144 1.99 0.40 16.76
N ALA A 145 0.76 0.46 16.25
CA ALA A 145 0.33 1.56 15.39
C ALA A 145 0.35 2.92 16.12
N ARG A 146 -0.04 2.97 17.39
CA ARG A 146 0.03 4.19 18.21
C ARG A 146 1.46 4.65 18.46
N LEU A 147 2.36 3.73 18.74
CA LEU A 147 3.78 4.04 18.90
C LEU A 147 4.35 4.63 17.61
N LEU A 148 4.03 4.04 16.45
CA LEU A 148 4.48 4.53 15.13
C LEU A 148 3.92 5.92 14.82
N GLU A 149 2.65 6.17 15.10
CA GLU A 149 2.06 7.50 14.94
C GLU A 149 2.72 8.51 15.88
N GLU A 150 3.00 8.15 17.14
CA GLU A 150 3.59 9.06 18.13
C GLU A 150 5.01 9.48 17.78
N ILE A 151 5.84 8.58 17.24
CA ILE A 151 7.18 8.93 16.76
C ILE A 151 7.16 9.70 15.43
N GLY A 152 6.01 9.80 14.77
CA GLY A 152 5.80 10.66 13.61
C GLY A 152 6.13 10.03 12.27
N VAL A 153 5.97 8.72 12.08
CA VAL A 153 6.08 8.12 10.73
C VAL A 153 4.99 8.67 9.80
N ASP A 154 5.32 8.80 8.52
CA ASP A 154 4.43 9.39 7.53
C ASP A 154 3.32 8.42 7.07
N LEU A 155 3.55 7.09 7.17
CA LEU A 155 2.62 6.06 6.74
C LEU A 155 2.82 4.79 7.58
N ILE A 156 1.74 4.11 7.96
CA ILE A 156 1.78 2.85 8.71
C ILE A 156 1.29 1.71 7.80
N ASP A 157 2.07 0.64 7.67
CA ASP A 157 1.65 -0.59 6.98
C ASP A 157 1.22 -1.65 8.01
N GLU A 158 -0.08 -1.87 8.16
CA GLU A 158 -0.61 -3.00 8.90
C GLU A 158 -0.45 -4.26 8.05
N SER A 159 0.56 -5.07 8.36
CA SER A 159 1.18 -5.98 7.41
C SER A 159 1.10 -7.45 7.79
N GLU A 160 0.70 -8.28 6.81
CA GLU A 160 0.74 -9.75 6.86
C GLU A 160 2.17 -10.32 6.85
N VAL A 161 3.18 -9.52 6.50
CA VAL A 161 4.60 -9.92 6.58
C VAL A 161 5.00 -10.17 8.03
N LEU A 162 4.46 -9.37 8.95
CA LEU A 162 4.64 -9.56 10.38
C LEU A 162 3.68 -10.63 10.91
N THR A 163 3.95 -11.13 12.10
CA THR A 163 3.09 -12.14 12.74
C THR A 163 1.82 -11.48 13.28
N PRO A 164 0.61 -11.79 12.78
CA PRO A 164 -0.63 -11.21 13.26
C PRO A 164 -0.83 -11.39 14.77
N VAL A 165 -1.46 -10.40 15.38
CA VAL A 165 -1.94 -10.47 16.79
C VAL A 165 -3.42 -10.83 16.81
N ASP A 166 -4.16 -10.32 15.84
CA ASP A 166 -5.55 -10.70 15.60
C ASP A 166 -5.68 -11.21 14.15
N GLU A 167 -6.12 -12.47 13.98
CA GLU A 167 -6.29 -13.08 12.67
C GLU A 167 -7.64 -12.72 12.02
N LYS A 168 -8.57 -12.14 12.80
CA LYS A 168 -9.95 -11.85 12.37
C LYS A 168 -10.22 -10.38 12.14
N SER A 169 -9.53 -9.52 12.89
CA SER A 169 -9.83 -8.10 12.92
C SER A 169 -8.59 -7.26 12.63
N HIS A 170 -8.72 -6.35 11.68
CA HIS A 170 -7.73 -5.32 11.42
C HIS A 170 -7.99 -4.10 12.30
N ILE A 171 -6.96 -3.26 12.42
CA ILE A 171 -7.05 -1.98 13.13
C ILE A 171 -8.12 -1.09 12.46
N ASN A 172 -8.92 -0.41 13.29
CA ASN A 172 -9.75 0.68 12.81
C ASN A 172 -8.89 1.93 12.58
N LYS A 173 -8.54 2.18 11.33
CA LYS A 173 -7.60 3.24 10.91
C LYS A 173 -8.21 4.64 10.96
N TRP A 174 -9.53 4.74 11.15
CA TRP A 174 -10.20 6.00 11.38
C TRP A 174 -9.85 6.64 12.73
N LEU A 175 -9.27 5.85 13.64
CA LEU A 175 -8.79 6.30 14.95
C LEU A 175 -7.45 7.04 14.90
N PHE A 176 -6.77 7.06 13.75
CA PHE A 176 -5.43 7.58 13.57
C PHE A 176 -5.40 8.77 12.64
N LYS A 177 -4.45 9.68 12.84
CA LYS A 177 -4.14 10.78 11.90
C LYS A 177 -3.26 10.31 10.75
N THR A 178 -2.35 9.40 11.04
CA THR A 178 -1.42 8.83 10.07
C THR A 178 -2.19 7.98 9.05
N PRO A 179 -1.90 8.12 7.74
CA PRO A 179 -2.44 7.24 6.71
C PRO A 179 -1.95 5.81 6.87
N PHE A 180 -2.78 4.84 6.43
CA PHE A 180 -2.46 3.43 6.48
C PHE A 180 -2.40 2.79 5.10
N VAL A 181 -1.46 1.85 4.96
CA VAL A 181 -1.36 0.89 3.87
C VAL A 181 -1.82 -0.49 4.36
N ASN A 182 -2.50 -1.23 3.50
CA ASN A 182 -2.81 -2.65 3.73
C ASN A 182 -2.62 -3.49 2.48
N GLY A 183 -2.25 -4.74 2.67
CA GLY A 183 -2.22 -5.74 1.61
C GLY A 183 -3.61 -6.28 1.27
N ALA A 184 -3.82 -6.59 -0.02
CA ALA A 184 -5.01 -7.29 -0.51
C ALA A 184 -4.66 -8.28 -1.63
N ARG A 185 -5.41 -9.38 -1.70
CA ARG A 185 -5.27 -10.42 -2.74
C ARG A 185 -6.30 -10.27 -3.86
N ASN A 186 -7.38 -9.55 -3.59
CA ASN A 186 -8.53 -9.40 -4.47
C ASN A 186 -9.31 -8.12 -4.13
N LEU A 187 -10.30 -7.79 -4.95
CA LEU A 187 -11.11 -6.58 -4.74
C LEU A 187 -11.91 -6.61 -3.42
N PRO A 188 -12.59 -7.71 -3.03
CA PRO A 188 -13.29 -7.75 -1.75
C PRO A 188 -12.41 -7.43 -0.56
N GLU A 189 -11.21 -8.00 -0.49
CA GLU A 189 -10.26 -7.73 0.58
C GLU A 189 -9.82 -6.26 0.58
N ALA A 190 -9.51 -5.69 -0.59
CA ALA A 190 -9.17 -4.28 -0.73
C ALA A 190 -10.28 -3.36 -0.23
N LEU A 191 -11.55 -3.63 -0.60
CA LEU A 191 -12.69 -2.83 -0.17
C LEU A 191 -12.94 -2.93 1.35
N ARG A 192 -12.72 -4.09 1.97
CA ARG A 192 -12.78 -4.23 3.44
C ARG A 192 -11.69 -3.39 4.13
N ARG A 193 -10.45 -3.45 3.65
CA ARG A 193 -9.34 -2.61 4.19
C ARG A 193 -9.65 -1.12 4.06
N MET A 194 -10.21 -0.72 2.91
CA MET A 194 -10.65 0.68 2.73
C MET A 194 -11.79 1.07 3.69
N TYR A 195 -12.74 0.18 3.93
CA TYR A 195 -13.81 0.42 4.90
C TYR A 195 -13.28 0.65 6.31
N GLU A 196 -12.21 -0.04 6.66
CA GLU A 196 -11.49 0.14 7.92
C GLU A 196 -10.62 1.40 7.95
N GLY A 197 -10.50 2.14 6.84
CA GLY A 197 -9.79 3.42 6.74
C GLY A 197 -8.41 3.36 6.09
N ALA A 198 -8.06 2.27 5.40
CA ALA A 198 -6.83 2.24 4.60
C ALA A 198 -6.87 3.29 3.48
N SER A 199 -5.82 4.07 3.35
CA SER A 199 -5.65 5.12 2.33
C SER A 199 -4.78 4.71 1.16
N MET A 200 -4.13 3.56 1.26
CA MET A 200 -3.38 2.89 0.20
C MET A 200 -3.62 1.37 0.30
N ILE A 201 -3.79 0.75 -0.85
CA ILE A 201 -3.78 -0.71 -0.98
C ILE A 201 -2.49 -1.12 -1.68
N ARG A 202 -1.98 -2.28 -1.33
CA ARG A 202 -0.95 -2.98 -2.09
C ARG A 202 -1.32 -4.44 -2.32
N THR A 203 -0.76 -5.06 -3.36
CA THR A 203 -0.89 -6.51 -3.47
C THR A 203 -0.15 -7.16 -2.29
N LYS A 204 -0.70 -8.24 -1.72
CA LYS A 204 0.06 -9.05 -0.76
C LYS A 204 1.24 -9.74 -1.44
N GLY A 205 1.03 -10.30 -2.63
CA GLY A 205 2.05 -11.08 -3.33
C GLY A 205 2.57 -12.21 -2.43
N GLU A 206 3.82 -12.60 -2.62
CA GLU A 206 4.59 -13.40 -1.68
C GLU A 206 5.93 -12.71 -1.42
N ALA A 207 5.92 -11.80 -0.44
CA ALA A 207 7.06 -10.98 -0.09
C ALA A 207 8.30 -11.83 0.26
N GLY A 208 9.49 -11.40 -0.17
CA GLY A 208 10.75 -12.08 0.10
C GLY A 208 11.05 -13.28 -0.80
N THR A 209 10.21 -13.60 -1.78
CA THR A 209 10.46 -14.73 -2.68
C THR A 209 11.25 -14.34 -3.93
N GLY A 210 11.27 -13.06 -4.34
CA GLY A 210 11.80 -12.67 -5.64
C GLY A 210 11.03 -13.26 -6.82
N ASN A 211 9.77 -13.68 -6.59
CA ASN A 211 8.87 -14.25 -7.58
C ASN A 211 7.58 -13.43 -7.61
N VAL A 212 7.37 -12.70 -8.67
CA VAL A 212 6.28 -11.73 -8.84
C VAL A 212 4.92 -12.39 -9.14
N ALA A 213 4.87 -13.71 -9.34
CA ALA A 213 3.68 -14.43 -9.83
C ALA A 213 2.41 -14.17 -9.00
N GLU A 214 2.51 -14.16 -7.67
CA GLU A 214 1.37 -13.90 -6.79
C GLU A 214 0.92 -12.43 -6.83
N ALA A 215 1.85 -11.47 -6.91
CA ALA A 215 1.51 -10.06 -7.09
C ALA A 215 0.75 -9.83 -8.41
N VAL A 216 1.21 -10.47 -9.51
CA VAL A 216 0.52 -10.46 -10.81
C VAL A 216 -0.89 -11.06 -10.69
N ARG A 217 -1.03 -12.19 -10.00
CA ARG A 217 -2.33 -12.84 -9.77
C ARG A 217 -3.27 -11.92 -9.01
N HIS A 218 -2.81 -11.29 -7.93
CA HIS A 218 -3.63 -10.40 -7.11
C HIS A 218 -4.07 -9.16 -7.88
N MET A 219 -3.17 -8.51 -8.62
CA MET A 219 -3.52 -7.36 -9.45
C MET A 219 -4.57 -7.71 -10.49
N LYS A 220 -4.40 -8.86 -11.18
CA LYS A 220 -5.38 -9.34 -12.16
C LYS A 220 -6.74 -9.66 -11.53
N LEU A 221 -6.79 -10.21 -10.32
CA LEU A 221 -8.04 -10.46 -9.61
C LEU A 221 -8.77 -9.16 -9.27
N VAL A 222 -8.05 -8.15 -8.75
CA VAL A 222 -8.63 -6.83 -8.48
C VAL A 222 -9.19 -6.22 -9.76
N ASN A 223 -8.42 -6.18 -10.84
CA ASN A 223 -8.83 -5.58 -12.10
C ASN A 223 -10.03 -6.31 -12.75
N ARG A 224 -10.04 -7.65 -12.68
CA ARG A 224 -11.15 -8.46 -13.19
C ARG A 224 -12.47 -8.13 -12.48
N ASP A 225 -12.44 -8.07 -11.16
CA ASP A 225 -13.64 -7.80 -10.38
C ASP A 225 -14.09 -6.35 -10.53
N ILE A 226 -13.19 -5.39 -10.66
CA ILE A 226 -13.52 -4.00 -11.02
C ILE A 226 -14.20 -3.93 -12.39
N ALA A 227 -13.68 -4.64 -13.40
CA ALA A 227 -14.28 -4.68 -14.73
C ALA A 227 -15.69 -5.29 -14.70
N LEU A 228 -15.89 -6.36 -13.92
CA LEU A 228 -17.20 -6.98 -13.70
C LEU A 228 -18.19 -5.98 -13.09
N LEU A 229 -17.82 -5.36 -11.96
CA LEU A 229 -18.67 -4.39 -11.28
C LEU A 229 -18.98 -3.17 -12.17
N ARG A 230 -17.99 -2.72 -12.96
CA ARG A 230 -18.20 -1.65 -13.92
C ARG A 230 -19.22 -2.04 -14.98
N GLY A 231 -19.21 -3.28 -15.45
CA GLY A 231 -20.22 -3.81 -16.37
C GLY A 231 -21.62 -3.72 -15.77
N TYR A 232 -21.83 -4.17 -14.55
CA TYR A 232 -23.10 -4.05 -13.82
C TYR A 232 -23.55 -2.59 -13.66
N TYR A 233 -22.62 -1.73 -13.25
CA TYR A 233 -22.89 -0.31 -13.07
C TYR A 233 -23.36 0.37 -14.35
N LEU A 234 -22.68 0.12 -15.47
CA LEU A 234 -23.03 0.69 -16.77
C LEU A 234 -24.34 0.13 -17.34
N ALA A 235 -24.69 -1.10 -17.01
CA ALA A 235 -25.97 -1.71 -17.35
C ALA A 235 -27.13 -1.25 -16.45
N GLY A 236 -26.85 -0.49 -15.38
CA GLY A 236 -27.87 -0.11 -14.38
C GLY A 236 -28.31 -1.28 -13.47
N ASP A 237 -27.56 -2.38 -13.47
CA ASP A 237 -27.88 -3.58 -12.69
C ASP A 237 -27.41 -3.42 -11.24
N LEU A 238 -28.23 -2.69 -10.47
CA LEU A 238 -27.98 -2.45 -9.03
C LEU A 238 -28.12 -3.73 -8.20
N GLU A 239 -28.96 -4.68 -8.65
CA GLU A 239 -29.17 -5.95 -7.94
C GLU A 239 -27.89 -6.79 -8.01
N ALA A 240 -27.24 -6.91 -9.17
CA ALA A 240 -25.97 -7.62 -9.29
C ALA A 240 -24.86 -6.97 -8.44
N LEU A 241 -24.80 -5.64 -8.37
CA LEU A 241 -23.87 -4.94 -7.47
C LEU A 241 -24.16 -5.23 -6.00
N TRP A 242 -25.45 -5.26 -5.62
CA TRP A 242 -25.84 -5.58 -4.25
C TRP A 242 -25.54 -7.04 -3.88
N LEU A 243 -25.80 -7.99 -4.79
CA LEU A 243 -25.49 -9.41 -4.61
C LEU A 243 -23.98 -9.60 -4.43
N TYR A 244 -23.16 -8.98 -5.28
CA TYR A 244 -21.70 -9.01 -5.14
C TYR A 244 -21.26 -8.54 -3.75
N SER A 245 -21.80 -7.40 -3.30
CA SER A 245 -21.47 -6.82 -1.99
C SER A 245 -21.80 -7.77 -0.84
N ARG A 246 -22.99 -8.36 -0.88
CA ARG A 246 -23.45 -9.32 0.14
C ARG A 246 -22.60 -10.59 0.17
N GLU A 247 -22.35 -11.17 -0.98
CA GLU A 247 -21.60 -12.44 -1.10
C GLU A 247 -20.13 -12.25 -0.66
N ASN A 248 -19.55 -11.12 -0.98
CA ASN A 248 -18.16 -10.81 -0.65
C ASN A 248 -17.99 -10.06 0.68
N LYS A 249 -19.08 -9.79 1.40
CA LYS A 249 -19.08 -9.08 2.72
C LYS A 249 -18.35 -7.74 2.64
N VAL A 250 -18.67 -6.95 1.62
CA VAL A 250 -18.12 -5.60 1.42
C VAL A 250 -19.24 -4.56 1.45
N PRO A 251 -18.95 -3.31 1.86
CA PRO A 251 -19.94 -2.24 1.81
C PRO A 251 -20.41 -1.98 0.38
N PHE A 252 -21.71 -1.88 0.19
CA PHE A 252 -22.34 -1.66 -1.12
C PHE A 252 -21.82 -0.37 -1.77
N GLU A 253 -21.70 0.68 -0.98
CA GLU A 253 -21.24 1.99 -1.45
C GLU A 253 -19.82 1.96 -2.02
N LEU A 254 -18.93 1.15 -1.41
CA LEU A 254 -17.55 0.98 -1.91
C LEU A 254 -17.52 0.15 -3.19
N ALA A 255 -18.37 -0.87 -3.32
CA ALA A 255 -18.50 -1.64 -4.55
C ALA A 255 -19.03 -0.76 -5.70
N VAL A 256 -20.06 0.03 -5.46
CA VAL A 256 -20.61 1.00 -6.43
C VAL A 256 -19.55 2.04 -6.81
N LEU A 257 -18.79 2.52 -5.85
CA LEU A 257 -17.74 3.49 -6.13
C LEU A 257 -16.63 2.90 -7.02
N ALA A 258 -16.11 1.72 -6.68
CA ALA A 258 -15.10 1.04 -7.50
C ALA A 258 -15.64 0.79 -8.93
N ALA A 259 -16.91 0.38 -9.06
CA ALA A 259 -17.60 0.22 -10.32
C ALA A 259 -17.68 1.54 -11.13
N LYS A 260 -18.10 2.62 -10.47
CA LYS A 260 -18.22 3.96 -11.08
C LYS A 260 -16.88 4.49 -11.56
N LEU A 261 -15.85 4.40 -10.73
CA LEU A 261 -14.51 4.87 -11.04
C LEU A 261 -13.78 3.98 -12.07
N GLY A 262 -14.12 2.69 -12.12
CA GLY A 262 -13.39 1.69 -12.91
C GLY A 262 -11.99 1.43 -12.37
N ARG A 263 -11.76 1.73 -11.07
CA ARG A 263 -10.52 1.52 -10.33
C ARG A 263 -10.81 1.56 -8.83
N LEU A 264 -9.82 1.17 -8.01
CA LEU A 264 -9.91 1.44 -6.58
C LEU A 264 -9.95 2.96 -6.31
N PRO A 265 -10.75 3.41 -5.34
CA PRO A 265 -10.81 4.81 -4.91
C PRO A 265 -9.48 5.35 -4.35
N VAL A 266 -8.66 4.48 -3.79
CA VAL A 266 -7.32 4.78 -3.28
C VAL A 266 -6.25 4.25 -4.22
N VAL A 267 -5.00 4.66 -4.03
CA VAL A 267 -3.87 4.13 -4.80
C VAL A 267 -3.67 2.64 -4.51
N ASN A 268 -3.31 1.87 -5.54
CA ASN A 268 -3.05 0.44 -5.46
C ASN A 268 -1.65 0.13 -5.98
N PHE A 269 -0.73 -0.12 -5.07
CA PHE A 269 0.66 -0.45 -5.40
C PHE A 269 0.85 -1.96 -5.56
N ALA A 270 1.84 -2.34 -6.35
CA ALA A 270 2.27 -3.73 -6.42
C ALA A 270 3.36 -4.02 -5.38
N ALA A 271 3.22 -5.12 -4.67
CA ALA A 271 4.18 -5.61 -3.69
C ALA A 271 4.28 -7.13 -3.75
N GLY A 272 5.42 -7.65 -3.33
CA GLY A 272 5.67 -9.08 -3.17
C GLY A 272 6.29 -9.74 -4.39
N GLY A 273 7.61 -9.96 -4.32
CA GLY A 273 8.36 -10.74 -5.29
C GLY A 273 8.96 -9.95 -6.45
N ILE A 274 8.84 -8.64 -6.51
CA ILE A 274 9.49 -7.79 -7.50
C ILE A 274 11.00 -7.82 -7.26
N ALA A 275 11.79 -8.20 -8.26
CA ALA A 275 13.24 -8.36 -8.16
C ALA A 275 14.02 -7.76 -9.34
N THR A 276 13.35 -7.50 -10.48
CA THR A 276 13.98 -6.98 -11.69
C THR A 276 13.27 -5.72 -12.19
N PRO A 277 13.94 -4.88 -13.00
CA PRO A 277 13.30 -3.76 -13.69
C PRO A 277 12.09 -4.20 -14.53
N ALA A 278 12.19 -5.32 -15.22
CA ALA A 278 11.10 -5.88 -16.01
C ALA A 278 9.89 -6.30 -15.16
N ASP A 279 10.09 -6.82 -13.93
CA ASP A 279 8.99 -7.11 -12.99
C ASP A 279 8.26 -5.83 -12.60
N ALA A 280 9.00 -4.76 -12.29
CA ALA A 280 8.42 -3.47 -11.91
C ALA A 280 7.60 -2.88 -13.07
N ALA A 281 8.16 -2.83 -14.28
CA ALA A 281 7.44 -2.38 -15.48
C ALA A 281 6.19 -3.23 -15.75
N LEU A 282 6.26 -4.56 -15.59
CA LEU A 282 5.11 -5.46 -15.73
C LEU A 282 3.98 -5.08 -14.77
N MET A 283 4.30 -4.82 -13.51
CA MET A 283 3.28 -4.45 -12.53
C MET A 283 2.62 -3.10 -12.84
N MET A 284 3.39 -2.12 -13.32
CA MET A 284 2.86 -0.84 -13.80
C MET A 284 1.94 -1.04 -15.02
N TRP A 285 2.33 -1.88 -15.98
CA TRP A 285 1.49 -2.28 -17.12
C TRP A 285 0.17 -2.93 -16.71
N LEU A 286 0.16 -3.68 -15.62
CA LEU A 286 -1.04 -4.28 -15.05
C LEU A 286 -1.93 -3.27 -14.31
N GLY A 287 -1.56 -1.99 -14.29
CA GLY A 287 -2.36 -0.91 -13.70
C GLY A 287 -2.06 -0.62 -12.24
N SER A 288 -0.88 -1.03 -11.76
CA SER A 288 -0.39 -0.58 -10.46
C SER A 288 -0.14 0.93 -10.45
N ASP A 289 -0.38 1.59 -9.32
CA ASP A 289 -0.08 3.00 -9.13
C ASP A 289 1.38 3.27 -8.69
N GLY A 290 2.16 2.22 -8.47
CA GLY A 290 3.56 2.23 -8.05
C GLY A 290 3.96 0.85 -7.51
N VAL A 291 5.17 0.70 -7.01
CA VAL A 291 5.67 -0.59 -6.51
C VAL A 291 6.34 -0.48 -5.14
N PHE A 292 6.23 -1.56 -4.35
CA PHE A 292 7.04 -1.80 -3.15
C PHE A 292 8.10 -2.85 -3.48
N VAL A 293 9.36 -2.56 -3.17
CA VAL A 293 10.46 -3.49 -3.41
C VAL A 293 11.41 -3.50 -2.21
N GLY A 294 11.70 -4.68 -1.66
CA GLY A 294 12.60 -4.82 -0.53
C GLY A 294 13.72 -5.81 -0.83
N SER A 295 13.47 -7.10 -0.57
CA SER A 295 14.48 -8.17 -0.75
C SER A 295 15.02 -8.21 -2.18
N GLY A 296 14.21 -7.87 -3.19
CA GLY A 296 14.64 -7.83 -4.59
C GLY A 296 15.82 -6.87 -4.82
N ILE A 297 15.90 -5.77 -4.07
CA ILE A 297 17.00 -4.79 -4.12
C ILE A 297 18.10 -5.21 -3.14
N PHE A 298 17.80 -5.23 -1.84
CA PHE A 298 18.82 -5.32 -0.78
C PHE A 298 19.36 -6.73 -0.52
N LYS A 299 18.83 -7.76 -1.18
CA LYS A 299 19.41 -9.11 -1.26
C LYS A 299 20.13 -9.37 -2.59
N SER A 300 20.24 -8.39 -3.45
CA SER A 300 21.10 -8.44 -4.63
C SER A 300 22.56 -8.15 -4.28
N ASN A 301 23.48 -8.53 -5.16
CA ASN A 301 24.91 -8.23 -4.98
C ASN A 301 25.26 -6.77 -5.34
N ASP A 302 24.32 -6.03 -5.94
CA ASP A 302 24.48 -4.62 -6.32
C ASP A 302 23.16 -3.88 -6.08
N PRO A 303 22.87 -3.50 -4.83
CA PRO A 303 21.61 -2.86 -4.48
C PRO A 303 21.45 -1.45 -5.06
N GLU A 304 22.52 -0.67 -5.19
CA GLU A 304 22.45 0.70 -5.70
C GLU A 304 22.03 0.74 -7.18
N SER A 305 22.73 -0.01 -8.04
CA SER A 305 22.38 -0.08 -9.46
C SER A 305 20.97 -0.66 -9.64
N ARG A 306 20.61 -1.65 -8.83
CA ARG A 306 19.30 -2.29 -8.91
C ARG A 306 18.18 -1.36 -8.47
N ALA A 307 18.39 -0.59 -7.41
CA ALA A 307 17.44 0.43 -6.94
C ALA A 307 17.17 1.48 -8.04
N LYS A 308 18.23 2.06 -8.61
CA LYS A 308 18.13 3.03 -9.72
C LYS A 308 17.41 2.45 -10.94
N ALA A 309 17.78 1.24 -11.33
CA ALA A 309 17.17 0.54 -12.48
C ALA A 309 15.68 0.27 -12.28
N ILE A 310 15.26 -0.15 -11.08
CA ILE A 310 13.84 -0.39 -10.75
C ILE A 310 13.08 0.92 -10.74
N VAL A 311 13.62 2.01 -10.19
CA VAL A 311 12.99 3.34 -10.23
C VAL A 311 12.81 3.79 -11.68
N LEU A 312 13.83 3.67 -12.52
CA LEU A 312 13.76 4.05 -13.93
C LEU A 312 12.68 3.27 -14.66
N ALA A 313 12.66 1.93 -14.52
CA ALA A 313 11.67 1.08 -15.17
C ALA A 313 10.24 1.27 -14.63
N THR A 314 10.09 1.71 -13.38
CA THR A 314 8.77 2.05 -12.81
C THR A 314 8.25 3.37 -13.38
N SER A 315 9.12 4.38 -13.46
CA SER A 315 8.76 5.72 -13.91
C SER A 315 8.44 5.79 -15.42
N TYR A 316 9.13 4.97 -16.21
CA TYR A 316 9.02 4.93 -17.68
C TYR A 316 8.61 3.56 -18.21
N TYR A 317 7.72 2.88 -17.48
CA TYR A 317 7.28 1.52 -17.79
C TYR A 317 6.63 1.35 -19.18
N ASP A 318 6.09 2.42 -19.75
CA ASP A 318 5.43 2.48 -21.05
C ASP A 318 6.40 2.82 -22.19
N ASP A 319 7.66 3.10 -21.89
CA ASP A 319 8.75 3.25 -22.85
C ASP A 319 9.67 2.01 -22.89
N PRO A 320 9.53 1.11 -23.88
CA PRO A 320 10.33 -0.11 -23.95
C PRO A 320 11.83 0.12 -24.06
N GLU A 321 12.27 1.23 -24.65
CA GLU A 321 13.70 1.55 -24.79
C GLU A 321 14.31 1.85 -23.42
N THR A 322 13.64 2.67 -22.63
CA THR A 322 14.04 2.99 -21.24
C THR A 322 14.00 1.75 -20.34
N VAL A 323 13.00 0.86 -20.49
CA VAL A 323 12.96 -0.40 -19.73
C VAL A 323 14.13 -1.32 -20.11
N VAL A 324 14.52 -1.39 -21.39
CA VAL A 324 15.71 -2.13 -21.84
C VAL A 324 16.99 -1.52 -21.25
N GLU A 325 17.09 -0.19 -21.21
CA GLU A 325 18.23 0.49 -20.58
C GLU A 325 18.30 0.15 -19.08
N ALA A 326 17.20 0.28 -18.37
CA ALA A 326 17.11 -0.11 -16.97
C ALA A 326 17.53 -1.57 -16.73
N GLN A 327 17.09 -2.48 -17.60
CA GLN A 327 17.47 -3.90 -17.48
C GLN A 327 18.97 -4.12 -17.75
N ARG A 328 19.61 -3.32 -18.60
CA ARG A 328 21.05 -3.36 -18.87
C ARG A 328 21.92 -2.81 -17.73
N MET A 329 21.36 -1.95 -16.87
CA MET A 329 22.05 -1.42 -15.68
C MET A 329 22.37 -2.51 -14.66
N VAL A 330 21.65 -3.63 -14.70
CA VAL A 330 21.75 -4.71 -13.70
C VAL A 330 22.07 -6.05 -14.37
N SER A 331 22.84 -6.90 -13.67
CA SER A 331 23.08 -8.26 -14.10
C SER A 331 22.06 -9.20 -13.46
N GLU A 332 21.50 -10.12 -14.23
CA GLU A 332 20.66 -11.19 -13.68
C GLU A 332 21.43 -12.08 -12.67
N LYS A 333 22.75 -12.21 -12.83
CA LYS A 333 23.62 -12.93 -11.89
C LYS A 333 23.74 -12.23 -10.54
N SER A 334 23.46 -10.92 -10.47
CA SER A 334 23.44 -10.16 -9.23
C SER A 334 22.08 -10.19 -8.52
N ALA A 335 21.04 -10.70 -9.17
CA ALA A 335 19.73 -10.82 -8.58
C ALA A 335 19.72 -11.79 -7.39
N MET A 336 18.79 -11.58 -6.44
CA MET A 336 18.53 -12.59 -5.40
C MET A 336 18.13 -13.93 -6.04
N LEU A 337 18.55 -15.06 -5.46
CA LEU A 337 18.23 -16.40 -5.98
C LEU A 337 16.71 -16.65 -6.05
N GLY A 338 15.96 -16.06 -5.11
CA GLY A 338 14.52 -16.20 -5.04
C GLY A 338 14.02 -17.59 -4.63
N ILE A 339 12.70 -17.69 -4.47
CA ILE A 339 11.98 -18.92 -4.10
C ILE A 339 10.78 -19.06 -5.05
N ASP A 340 10.68 -20.19 -5.75
CA ASP A 340 9.48 -20.47 -6.54
C ASP A 340 8.27 -20.65 -5.60
N VAL A 341 7.28 -19.77 -5.70
CA VAL A 341 6.09 -19.78 -4.84
C VAL A 341 5.33 -21.09 -4.86
N ARG A 342 5.41 -21.85 -5.95
CA ARG A 342 4.76 -23.19 -6.07
C ARG A 342 5.38 -24.24 -5.16
N LYS A 343 6.60 -23.98 -4.65
CA LYS A 343 7.31 -24.88 -3.73
C LYS A 343 7.00 -24.59 -2.27
N LEU A 344 6.35 -23.45 -1.97
CA LEU A 344 5.97 -23.09 -0.61
C LEU A 344 4.81 -23.98 -0.13
N LYS A 345 4.89 -24.41 1.12
CA LYS A 345 3.78 -25.10 1.80
C LYS A 345 2.71 -24.07 2.21
N PRO A 346 1.43 -24.48 2.33
CA PRO A 346 0.36 -23.55 2.72
C PRO A 346 0.67 -22.70 3.97
N LYS A 347 1.31 -23.30 4.98
CA LYS A 347 1.71 -22.60 6.22
C LYS A 347 2.86 -21.58 6.04
N GLU A 348 3.56 -21.62 4.93
CA GLU A 348 4.68 -20.73 4.59
C GLU A 348 4.22 -19.54 3.78
N LEU A 349 2.97 -19.55 3.30
CA LEU A 349 2.38 -18.45 2.56
C LEU A 349 2.06 -17.27 3.52
N LEU A 350 2.67 -16.11 3.27
CA LEU A 350 2.39 -14.91 4.07
C LEU A 350 1.06 -14.26 3.68
N GLN A 351 0.68 -14.35 2.40
CA GLN A 351 -0.50 -13.72 1.85
C GLN A 351 -1.84 -14.17 2.48
N VAL A 352 -1.86 -15.33 3.12
CA VAL A 352 -3.08 -15.89 3.75
C VAL A 352 -3.37 -15.31 5.13
N ARG A 353 -2.44 -14.55 5.70
CA ARG A 353 -2.60 -13.95 7.03
C ARG A 353 -3.56 -12.75 6.97
N GLY A 354 -4.39 -12.60 7.99
CA GLY A 354 -5.30 -11.47 8.13
C GLY A 354 -6.28 -11.36 6.96
N ASP A 355 -7.12 -12.36 6.77
CA ASP A 355 -8.11 -12.43 5.68
C ASP A 355 -9.41 -11.69 6.04
#